data_9a036541481dbf087d1085fdebe14b26
#
_entry.id   9a036541481dbf087d1085fdebe14b26
#
_cell.length_a   1.000
_cell.length_b   1.000
_cell.length_c   1.000
_cell.angle_alpha   90.00
_cell.angle_beta   90.00
_cell.angle_gamma   90.00
#
_symmetry.space_group_name_H-M   'P 1'
#
loop_
_entity.id
_entity.type
_entity.pdbx_description
1 polymer ?
#
loop_
_entity_poly.entity_id
_entity_poly.type
_entity_poly.pdbx_seq_one_letter_code
_entity_poly.pdbx_strand_id
1 'polypeptide(L)'
;MAKYAIDLSPLRKSADFRNLWAAGLISYFGSMITYVAVPFQIKELTNSYVAVAISGLVEIVPLVIFGLYGGVLADAIDRKKLIWATEALSLIFTGLLLINSLVDSPSILLIYVVSGLFAAVSGLRQPAMQAALPRLVDHEDMTAASALMSLRWQAGVIIGPTIGGVLISTFSVAVGYAADISTFVISLILLAMMRNIPPAKEAEKPSLAALFDGLKYALARKDLLATYLIDLAAMFFAMPTALIPFWADQLGTPWALGLLYAAGTVGSIAVTLSSGWTKNTRFYGRAIIWAAIGWGAAIALAGATHYLALVLLFLALAGASDMVSALFRSAMWNQTIPDNLRGRLAGIELLSYSLGPLAGQMRAAGMAAAFTLTISVTAGGIICMISVALLASFFPILRKFDIKTDRFALEKAAESEKLRLNPQSEEEIS
;
A
#
# COMPACT_ATOMS: atom_id res chain seq x y z
N MET A 1 -21.39 23.60 -4.26
CA MET A 1 -20.98 22.18 -4.28
C MET A 1 -19.67 21.89 -5.01
N ALA A 2 -19.11 22.81 -5.78
CA ALA A 2 -17.87 22.60 -6.56
C ALA A 2 -16.54 22.65 -5.77
N LYS A 3 -16.52 23.04 -4.51
CA LYS A 3 -15.29 23.24 -3.71
C LYS A 3 -14.64 21.95 -3.15
N TYR A 4 -15.27 20.79 -3.34
CA TYR A 4 -14.81 19.51 -2.79
C TYR A 4 -14.66 18.39 -3.85
N ALA A 5 -14.81 18.71 -5.13
CA ALA A 5 -14.60 17.75 -6.20
C ALA A 5 -13.09 17.56 -6.44
N ILE A 6 -12.69 16.31 -6.74
CA ILE A 6 -11.32 15.99 -7.15
C ILE A 6 -11.01 16.79 -8.41
N ASP A 7 -9.88 17.48 -8.40
CA ASP A 7 -9.42 18.23 -9.58
C ASP A 7 -8.88 17.25 -10.64
N LEU A 8 -9.58 17.17 -11.75
CA LEU A 8 -9.22 16.33 -12.90
C LEU A 8 -8.41 17.10 -13.97
N SER A 9 -8.02 18.35 -13.70
CA SER A 9 -7.29 19.18 -14.68
C SER A 9 -6.03 18.52 -15.21
N PRO A 10 -5.18 17.82 -14.40
CA PRO A 10 -3.98 17.17 -14.92
C PRO A 10 -4.28 16.11 -16.00
N LEU A 11 -5.38 15.35 -15.83
CA LEU A 11 -5.80 14.33 -16.81
C LEU A 11 -6.29 14.94 -18.14
N ARG A 12 -6.77 16.18 -18.09
CA ARG A 12 -7.26 16.90 -19.29
C ARG A 12 -6.14 17.65 -20.01
N LYS A 13 -5.22 18.25 -19.26
CA LYS A 13 -4.12 19.05 -19.79
C LYS A 13 -2.98 18.20 -20.36
N SER A 14 -2.63 17.08 -19.70
CA SER A 14 -1.52 16.22 -20.11
C SER A 14 -1.99 14.85 -20.58
N ALA A 15 -1.85 14.59 -21.88
CA ALA A 15 -2.16 13.28 -22.46
C ALA A 15 -1.22 12.19 -21.94
N ASP A 16 0.07 12.50 -21.73
CA ASP A 16 1.05 11.58 -21.20
C ASP A 16 0.76 11.22 -19.73
N PHE A 17 0.38 12.21 -18.91
CA PHE A 17 -0.04 11.93 -17.53
C PHE A 17 -1.32 11.09 -17.50
N ARG A 18 -2.30 11.39 -18.36
CA ARG A 18 -3.53 10.59 -18.46
C ARG A 18 -3.22 9.14 -18.83
N ASN A 19 -2.35 8.91 -19.81
CA ASN A 19 -1.94 7.57 -20.22
C ASN A 19 -1.19 6.83 -19.11
N LEU A 20 -0.24 7.49 -18.42
CA LEU A 20 0.46 6.93 -17.28
C LEU A 20 -0.48 6.56 -16.14
N TRP A 21 -1.42 7.46 -15.82
CA TRP A 21 -2.40 7.26 -14.75
C TRP A 21 -3.34 6.11 -15.06
N ALA A 22 -3.90 6.07 -16.29
CA ALA A 22 -4.82 5.02 -16.74
C ALA A 22 -4.12 3.66 -16.85
N ALA A 23 -2.92 3.61 -17.46
CA ALA A 23 -2.10 2.41 -17.53
C ALA A 23 -1.83 1.84 -16.13
N GLY A 24 -1.36 2.70 -15.22
CA GLY A 24 -1.07 2.28 -13.86
C GLY A 24 -2.32 1.90 -13.05
N LEU A 25 -3.49 2.50 -13.30
CA LEU A 25 -4.74 2.09 -12.66
C LEU A 25 -5.13 0.69 -13.10
N ILE A 26 -5.16 0.45 -14.41
CA ILE A 26 -5.58 -0.81 -15.01
C ILE A 26 -4.63 -1.95 -14.59
N SER A 27 -3.31 -1.77 -14.74
CA SER A 27 -2.34 -2.81 -14.37
C SER A 27 -2.30 -3.07 -12.86
N TYR A 28 -2.56 -2.05 -12.04
CA TYR A 28 -2.61 -2.25 -10.60
C TYR A 28 -3.83 -3.05 -10.16
N PHE A 29 -4.97 -2.86 -10.82
CA PHE A 29 -6.14 -3.73 -10.62
C PHE A 29 -5.82 -5.19 -10.94
N GLY A 30 -5.19 -5.45 -12.09
CA GLY A 30 -4.78 -6.79 -12.47
C GLY A 30 -3.80 -7.41 -11.49
N SER A 31 -2.75 -6.66 -11.10
CA SER A 31 -1.77 -7.12 -10.11
C SER A 31 -2.40 -7.47 -8.76
N MET A 32 -3.47 -6.78 -8.36
CA MET A 32 -4.22 -7.12 -7.15
C MET A 32 -5.06 -8.40 -7.31
N ILE A 33 -5.46 -8.77 -8.52
CA ILE A 33 -6.05 -10.09 -8.81
C ILE A 33 -4.99 -11.18 -8.59
N THR A 34 -3.80 -11.01 -9.16
CA THR A 34 -2.65 -11.93 -8.97
C THR A 34 -2.22 -12.01 -7.51
N TYR A 35 -2.28 -10.91 -6.75
CA TYR A 35 -2.03 -10.88 -5.31
C TYR A 35 -2.96 -11.80 -4.51
N VAL A 36 -4.21 -11.97 -4.94
CA VAL A 36 -5.16 -12.94 -4.36
C VAL A 36 -4.93 -14.34 -4.92
N ALA A 37 -4.62 -14.45 -6.22
CA ALA A 37 -4.48 -15.72 -6.91
C ALA A 37 -3.30 -16.57 -6.40
N VAL A 38 -2.16 -15.93 -6.11
CA VAL A 38 -0.94 -16.63 -5.67
C VAL A 38 -1.15 -17.39 -4.35
N PRO A 39 -1.54 -16.76 -3.23
CA PRO A 39 -1.77 -17.50 -1.98
C PRO A 39 -2.93 -18.49 -2.07
N PHE A 40 -3.94 -18.22 -2.89
CA PHE A 40 -5.02 -19.16 -3.14
C PHE A 40 -4.50 -20.40 -3.87
N GLN A 41 -3.72 -20.25 -4.95
CA GLN A 41 -3.15 -21.37 -5.70
C GLN A 41 -2.18 -22.18 -4.84
N ILE A 42 -1.33 -21.54 -4.03
CA ILE A 42 -0.43 -22.24 -3.10
C ILE A 42 -1.25 -23.07 -2.10
N LYS A 43 -2.33 -22.51 -1.58
CA LYS A 43 -3.25 -23.22 -0.66
C LYS A 43 -3.87 -24.44 -1.36
N GLU A 44 -4.39 -24.29 -2.58
CA GLU A 44 -5.00 -25.40 -3.35
C GLU A 44 -3.98 -26.54 -3.62
N LEU A 45 -2.73 -26.18 -3.92
CA LEU A 45 -1.68 -27.16 -4.24
C LEU A 45 -1.14 -27.89 -3.01
N THR A 46 -1.10 -27.23 -1.84
CA THR A 46 -0.34 -27.75 -0.69
C THR A 46 -1.17 -27.91 0.56
N ASN A 47 -2.29 -27.23 0.67
CA ASN A 47 -3.08 -27.07 1.89
C ASN A 47 -2.21 -26.70 3.11
N SER A 48 -1.12 -25.95 2.90
CA SER A 48 -0.11 -25.63 3.89
C SER A 48 0.00 -24.13 4.15
N TYR A 49 -0.21 -23.74 5.41
CA TYR A 49 0.05 -22.36 5.84
C TYR A 49 1.51 -21.96 5.68
N VAL A 50 2.46 -22.89 5.92
CA VAL A 50 3.89 -22.64 5.77
C VAL A 50 4.23 -22.31 4.31
N ALA A 51 3.64 -23.04 3.37
CA ALA A 51 3.86 -22.79 1.94
C ALA A 51 3.41 -21.37 1.55
N VAL A 52 2.29 -20.89 2.07
CA VAL A 52 1.84 -19.51 1.86
C VAL A 52 2.75 -18.51 2.58
N ALA A 53 3.28 -18.81 3.77
CA ALA A 53 4.24 -17.94 4.45
C ALA A 53 5.54 -17.78 3.66
N ILE A 54 6.03 -18.83 3.01
CA ILE A 54 7.25 -18.80 2.19
C ILE A 54 7.11 -17.83 1.01
N SER A 55 5.93 -17.70 0.38
CA SER A 55 5.76 -16.72 -0.72
C SER A 55 6.05 -15.29 -0.26
N GLY A 56 5.52 -14.89 0.90
CA GLY A 56 5.82 -13.57 1.47
C GLY A 56 7.31 -13.38 1.79
N LEU A 57 8.00 -14.43 2.29
CA LEU A 57 9.43 -14.37 2.56
C LEU A 57 10.26 -14.15 1.29
N VAL A 58 9.91 -14.85 0.23
CA VAL A 58 10.59 -14.76 -1.07
C VAL A 58 10.41 -13.37 -1.70
N GLU A 59 9.31 -12.69 -1.43
CA GLU A 59 9.02 -11.35 -1.97
C GLU A 59 9.80 -10.23 -1.25
N ILE A 60 10.02 -10.35 0.08
CA ILE A 60 10.63 -9.27 0.88
C ILE A 60 12.03 -8.89 0.38
N VAL A 61 12.90 -9.87 0.18
CA VAL A 61 14.31 -9.61 -0.16
C VAL A 61 14.45 -8.92 -1.53
N PRO A 62 13.82 -9.42 -2.62
CA PRO A 62 13.85 -8.74 -3.91
C PRO A 62 13.20 -7.34 -3.86
N LEU A 63 12.06 -7.18 -3.16
CA LEU A 63 11.39 -5.89 -3.04
C LEU A 63 12.31 -4.82 -2.45
N VAL A 64 13.02 -5.14 -1.36
CA VAL A 64 13.94 -4.20 -0.70
C VAL A 64 15.14 -3.88 -1.58
N ILE A 65 15.81 -4.90 -2.11
CA ILE A 65 17.01 -4.73 -2.94
C ILE A 65 16.68 -3.89 -4.18
N PHE A 66 15.67 -4.30 -4.93
CA PHE A 66 15.30 -3.64 -6.18
C PHE A 66 14.54 -2.34 -5.96
N GLY A 67 13.90 -2.14 -4.81
CA GLY A 67 13.33 -0.85 -4.41
C GLY A 67 14.41 0.23 -4.21
N LEU A 68 15.50 -0.12 -3.54
CA LEU A 68 16.65 0.77 -3.37
C LEU A 68 17.39 1.01 -4.70
N TYR A 69 17.60 -0.04 -5.49
CA TYR A 69 18.27 0.05 -6.79
C TYR A 69 17.42 0.79 -7.82
N GLY A 70 16.08 0.66 -7.74
CA GLY A 70 15.12 1.28 -8.65
C GLY A 70 15.19 2.80 -8.67
N GLY A 71 15.46 3.43 -7.53
CA GLY A 71 15.70 4.87 -7.45
C GLY A 71 16.89 5.32 -8.28
N VAL A 72 18.03 4.63 -8.13
CA VAL A 72 19.24 4.91 -8.92
C VAL A 72 18.99 4.70 -10.41
N LEU A 73 18.27 3.64 -10.76
CA LEU A 73 17.99 3.31 -12.15
C LEU A 73 17.02 4.30 -12.80
N ALA A 74 16.00 4.79 -12.05
CA ALA A 74 15.05 5.79 -12.51
C ALA A 74 15.70 7.15 -12.82
N ASP A 75 16.85 7.45 -12.20
CA ASP A 75 17.61 8.66 -12.48
C ASP A 75 18.61 8.47 -13.64
N ALA A 76 19.05 7.24 -13.91
CA ALA A 76 20.04 6.94 -14.93
C ALA A 76 19.45 6.70 -16.33
N ILE A 77 18.22 6.20 -16.42
CA ILE A 77 17.62 5.80 -17.71
C ILE A 77 16.28 6.52 -17.94
N ASP A 78 15.78 6.43 -19.18
CA ASP A 78 14.45 6.96 -19.54
C ASP A 78 13.37 6.27 -18.72
N ARG A 79 12.61 7.07 -17.96
CA ARG A 79 11.60 6.58 -17.00
C ARG A 79 10.46 5.85 -17.69
N LYS A 80 10.03 6.31 -18.88
CA LYS A 80 9.03 5.59 -19.68
C LYS A 80 9.53 4.20 -20.04
N LYS A 81 10.79 4.08 -20.50
CA LYS A 81 11.37 2.77 -20.87
C LYS A 81 11.45 1.83 -19.67
N LEU A 82 11.82 2.36 -18.49
CA LEU A 82 11.88 1.55 -17.28
C LEU A 82 10.48 1.07 -16.87
N ILE A 83 9.48 1.95 -16.87
CA ILE A 83 8.09 1.60 -16.55
C ILE A 83 7.56 0.59 -17.56
N TRP A 84 7.79 0.81 -18.85
CA TRP A 84 7.35 -0.11 -19.90
C TRP A 84 8.02 -1.49 -19.80
N ALA A 85 9.32 -1.54 -19.53
CA ALA A 85 10.05 -2.79 -19.36
C ALA A 85 9.56 -3.58 -18.13
N THR A 86 9.28 -2.89 -17.02
CA THR A 86 8.75 -3.53 -15.82
C THR A 86 7.33 -4.07 -16.03
N GLU A 87 6.48 -3.38 -16.79
CA GLU A 87 5.15 -3.88 -17.18
C GLU A 87 5.25 -5.09 -18.12
N ALA A 88 6.17 -5.07 -19.10
CA ALA A 88 6.37 -6.19 -20.01
C ALA A 88 6.90 -7.44 -19.27
N LEU A 89 7.80 -7.26 -18.29
CA LEU A 89 8.25 -8.35 -17.43
C LEU A 89 7.11 -8.90 -16.58
N SER A 90 6.27 -8.03 -16.03
CA SER A 90 5.08 -8.45 -15.25
C SER A 90 4.11 -9.27 -16.11
N LEU A 91 3.86 -8.85 -17.37
CA LEU A 91 3.08 -9.63 -18.34
C LEU A 91 3.65 -11.03 -18.54
N ILE A 92 4.98 -11.15 -18.74
CA ILE A 92 5.65 -12.44 -18.93
C ILE A 92 5.50 -13.30 -17.67
N PHE A 93 5.69 -12.73 -16.50
CA PHE A 93 5.60 -13.44 -15.23
C PHE A 93 4.18 -13.95 -14.96
N THR A 94 3.15 -13.12 -15.20
CA THR A 94 1.75 -13.57 -15.10
C THR A 94 1.46 -14.64 -16.15
N GLY A 95 2.04 -14.54 -17.36
CA GLY A 95 1.94 -15.58 -18.39
C GLY A 95 2.52 -16.92 -17.93
N LEU A 96 3.66 -16.91 -17.23
CA LEU A 96 4.24 -18.11 -16.63
C LEU A 96 3.35 -18.71 -15.55
N LEU A 97 2.72 -17.88 -14.70
CA LEU A 97 1.75 -18.35 -13.69
C LEU A 97 0.50 -18.94 -14.35
N LEU A 98 -0.01 -18.31 -15.42
CA LEU A 98 -1.12 -18.85 -16.18
C LEU A 98 -0.79 -20.24 -16.75
N ILE A 99 0.33 -20.36 -17.44
CA ILE A 99 0.78 -21.66 -18.01
C ILE A 99 0.91 -22.69 -16.88
N ASN A 100 1.54 -22.31 -15.77
CA ASN A 100 1.70 -23.20 -14.61
C ASN A 100 0.37 -23.63 -14.00
N SER A 101 -0.67 -22.80 -14.10
CA SER A 101 -2.01 -23.15 -13.58
C SER A 101 -2.80 -24.07 -14.49
N LEU A 102 -2.39 -24.24 -15.74
CA LEU A 102 -3.07 -25.05 -16.74
C LEU A 102 -2.47 -26.45 -16.93
N VAL A 103 -1.30 -26.72 -16.34
CA VAL A 103 -0.67 -28.06 -16.40
C VAL A 103 -1.24 -28.99 -15.34
N ASP A 104 -1.19 -30.30 -15.57
CA ASP A 104 -1.71 -31.31 -14.65
C ASP A 104 -1.01 -31.33 -13.29
N SER A 105 0.27 -30.91 -13.26
CA SER A 105 1.08 -30.88 -12.02
C SER A 105 1.74 -29.49 -11.88
N PRO A 106 1.02 -28.48 -11.36
CA PRO A 106 1.56 -27.14 -11.19
C PRO A 106 2.76 -27.10 -10.24
N SER A 107 3.81 -26.40 -10.61
CA SER A 107 5.03 -26.26 -9.82
C SER A 107 4.91 -25.13 -8.80
N ILE A 108 4.98 -25.44 -7.51
CA ILE A 108 5.03 -24.45 -6.44
C ILE A 108 6.33 -23.65 -6.47
N LEU A 109 7.45 -24.27 -6.88
CA LEU A 109 8.73 -23.59 -7.00
C LEU A 109 8.65 -22.44 -8.03
N LEU A 110 7.96 -22.68 -9.16
CA LEU A 110 7.76 -21.64 -10.16
C LEU A 110 6.95 -20.49 -9.59
N ILE A 111 5.92 -20.77 -8.79
CA ILE A 111 5.12 -19.72 -8.14
C ILE A 111 6.02 -18.87 -7.24
N TYR A 112 6.86 -19.45 -6.40
CA TYR A 112 7.78 -18.71 -5.53
C TYR A 112 8.79 -17.87 -6.31
N VAL A 113 9.42 -18.45 -7.33
CA VAL A 113 10.38 -17.71 -8.18
C VAL A 113 9.71 -16.51 -8.84
N VAL A 114 8.54 -16.73 -9.41
CA VAL A 114 7.78 -15.66 -10.08
C VAL A 114 7.33 -14.60 -9.09
N SER A 115 6.85 -14.97 -7.90
CA SER A 115 6.49 -13.99 -6.84
C SER A 115 7.68 -13.11 -6.45
N GLY A 116 8.87 -13.70 -6.28
CA GLY A 116 10.08 -12.93 -6.01
C GLY A 116 10.47 -11.99 -7.16
N LEU A 117 10.31 -12.43 -8.41
CA LEU A 117 10.56 -11.61 -9.59
C LEU A 117 9.54 -10.47 -9.73
N PHE A 118 8.26 -10.71 -9.40
CA PHE A 118 7.25 -9.66 -9.31
C PHE A 118 7.62 -8.60 -8.28
N ALA A 119 8.06 -9.01 -7.10
CA ALA A 119 8.49 -8.12 -6.04
C ALA A 119 9.69 -7.25 -6.48
N ALA A 120 10.67 -7.85 -7.19
CA ALA A 120 11.81 -7.14 -7.77
C ALA A 120 11.37 -6.07 -8.77
N VAL A 121 10.50 -6.45 -9.71
CA VAL A 121 9.99 -5.54 -10.75
C VAL A 121 9.14 -4.43 -10.14
N SER A 122 8.34 -4.73 -9.13
CA SER A 122 7.56 -3.72 -8.39
C SER A 122 8.47 -2.72 -7.68
N GLY A 123 9.56 -3.18 -7.08
CA GLY A 123 10.59 -2.33 -6.47
C GLY A 123 11.22 -1.36 -7.48
N LEU A 124 11.52 -1.81 -8.70
CA LEU A 124 12.06 -0.97 -9.77
C LEU A 124 11.04 0.05 -10.29
N ARG A 125 9.78 -0.36 -10.46
CA ARG A 125 8.72 0.44 -11.07
C ARG A 125 8.31 1.63 -10.21
N GLN A 126 8.20 1.45 -8.91
CA GLN A 126 7.65 2.46 -8.01
C GLN A 126 8.43 3.79 -8.02
N PRO A 127 9.77 3.80 -7.86
CA PRO A 127 10.55 5.03 -7.97
C PRO A 127 10.45 5.69 -9.36
N ALA A 128 10.43 4.89 -10.43
CA ALA A 128 10.30 5.39 -11.79
C ALA A 128 8.97 6.13 -12.03
N MET A 129 7.87 5.59 -11.49
CA MET A 129 6.55 6.22 -11.54
C MET A 129 6.53 7.57 -10.79
N GLN A 130 7.13 7.63 -9.61
CA GLN A 130 7.23 8.87 -8.82
C GLN A 130 8.10 9.91 -9.51
N ALA A 131 9.24 9.50 -10.07
CA ALA A 131 10.15 10.39 -10.79
C ALA A 131 9.59 10.89 -12.14
N ALA A 132 8.65 10.15 -12.76
CA ALA A 132 7.99 10.57 -13.99
C ALA A 132 6.97 11.69 -13.76
N LEU A 133 6.30 11.73 -12.62
CA LEU A 133 5.20 12.65 -12.32
C LEU A 133 5.54 14.14 -12.57
N PRO A 134 6.65 14.70 -12.00
CA PRO A 134 6.98 16.11 -12.18
C PRO A 134 7.41 16.48 -13.61
N ARG A 135 7.60 15.48 -14.48
CA ARG A 135 7.94 15.68 -15.90
C ARG A 135 6.73 15.68 -16.82
N LEU A 136 5.57 15.30 -16.31
CA LEU A 136 4.34 15.13 -17.08
C LEU A 136 3.27 16.15 -16.72
N VAL A 137 3.45 16.88 -15.62
CA VAL A 137 2.46 17.80 -15.07
C VAL A 137 3.15 19.12 -14.71
N ASP A 138 2.48 20.22 -14.95
CA ASP A 138 2.96 21.55 -14.56
C ASP A 138 2.95 21.70 -13.03
N HIS A 139 3.81 22.58 -12.51
CA HIS A 139 3.97 22.77 -11.06
C HIS A 139 2.65 23.12 -10.36
N GLU A 140 1.82 23.94 -10.98
CA GLU A 140 0.50 24.34 -10.47
C GLU A 140 -0.47 23.15 -10.28
N ASP A 141 -0.37 22.14 -11.14
CA ASP A 141 -1.24 20.96 -11.15
C ASP A 141 -0.67 19.79 -10.31
N MET A 142 0.53 19.94 -9.72
CA MET A 142 1.26 18.87 -9.04
C MET A 142 0.47 18.28 -7.86
N THR A 143 -0.20 19.12 -7.06
CA THR A 143 -1.02 18.69 -5.92
C THR A 143 -2.20 17.84 -6.38
N ALA A 144 -2.88 18.25 -7.46
CA ALA A 144 -4.00 17.51 -8.04
C ALA A 144 -3.53 16.17 -8.65
N ALA A 145 -2.38 16.17 -9.34
CA ALA A 145 -1.78 14.98 -9.90
C ALA A 145 -1.39 13.96 -8.81
N SER A 146 -0.78 14.42 -7.72
CA SER A 146 -0.44 13.57 -6.56
C SER A 146 -1.69 12.98 -5.89
N ALA A 147 -2.76 13.75 -5.78
CA ALA A 147 -4.05 13.26 -5.28
C ALA A 147 -4.64 12.17 -6.19
N LEU A 148 -4.56 12.34 -7.52
CA LEU A 148 -5.00 11.35 -8.49
C LEU A 148 -4.13 10.07 -8.43
N MET A 149 -2.82 10.18 -8.22
CA MET A 149 -1.94 9.02 -8.02
C MET A 149 -2.30 8.24 -6.75
N SER A 150 -2.61 8.94 -5.66
CA SER A 150 -3.07 8.34 -4.41
C SER A 150 -4.44 7.66 -4.57
N LEU A 151 -5.37 8.29 -5.29
CA LEU A 151 -6.68 7.71 -5.61
C LEU A 151 -6.54 6.42 -6.42
N ARG A 152 -5.63 6.41 -7.42
CA ARG A 152 -5.33 5.22 -8.21
C ARG A 152 -4.88 4.05 -7.33
N TRP A 153 -3.94 4.31 -6.42
CA TRP A 153 -3.43 3.30 -5.50
C TRP A 153 -4.53 2.77 -4.59
N GLN A 154 -5.31 3.66 -3.96
CA GLN A 154 -6.42 3.28 -3.08
C GLN A 154 -7.48 2.47 -3.83
N ALA A 155 -7.90 2.92 -5.02
CA ALA A 155 -8.87 2.19 -5.83
C ALA A 155 -8.40 0.77 -6.16
N GLY A 156 -7.11 0.60 -6.52
CA GLY A 156 -6.53 -0.71 -6.82
C GLY A 156 -6.51 -1.66 -5.62
N VAL A 157 -6.01 -1.20 -4.47
CA VAL A 157 -5.96 -2.00 -3.22
C VAL A 157 -7.37 -2.39 -2.76
N ILE A 158 -8.32 -1.51 -2.98
CA ILE A 158 -9.70 -1.67 -2.52
C ILE A 158 -10.49 -2.63 -3.43
N ILE A 159 -10.50 -2.38 -4.73
CA ILE A 159 -11.38 -3.06 -5.68
C ILE A 159 -10.71 -4.32 -6.25
N GLY A 160 -9.39 -4.27 -6.46
CA GLY A 160 -8.65 -5.35 -7.10
C GLY A 160 -8.78 -6.71 -6.41
N PRO A 161 -8.49 -6.84 -5.09
CA PRO A 161 -8.64 -8.10 -4.38
C PRO A 161 -10.09 -8.61 -4.34
N THR A 162 -11.06 -7.70 -4.31
CA THR A 162 -12.49 -8.04 -4.36
C THR A 162 -12.83 -8.72 -5.69
N ILE A 163 -12.46 -8.08 -6.81
CA ILE A 163 -12.67 -8.65 -8.16
C ILE A 163 -11.89 -9.96 -8.29
N GLY A 164 -10.64 -9.99 -7.84
CA GLY A 164 -9.79 -11.18 -7.85
C GLY A 164 -10.43 -12.34 -7.09
N GLY A 165 -10.89 -12.11 -5.88
CA GLY A 165 -11.56 -13.10 -5.06
C GLY A 165 -12.83 -13.66 -5.74
N VAL A 166 -13.65 -12.81 -6.35
CA VAL A 166 -14.86 -13.24 -7.10
C VAL A 166 -14.47 -14.05 -8.33
N LEU A 167 -13.54 -13.58 -9.15
CA LEU A 167 -13.11 -14.29 -10.36
C LEU A 167 -12.56 -15.68 -10.05
N ILE A 168 -11.70 -15.77 -9.02
CA ILE A 168 -11.04 -17.01 -8.64
C ILE A 168 -12.04 -18.00 -8.05
N SER A 169 -12.92 -17.55 -7.14
CA SER A 169 -13.90 -18.42 -6.50
C SER A 169 -15.03 -18.87 -7.42
N THR A 170 -15.37 -18.07 -8.46
CA THR A 170 -16.46 -18.39 -9.38
C THR A 170 -16.00 -19.19 -10.60
N PHE A 171 -14.78 -18.92 -11.08
CA PHE A 171 -14.25 -19.54 -12.29
C PHE A 171 -13.02 -20.40 -11.99
N SER A 172 -11.83 -19.78 -11.92
CA SER A 172 -10.58 -20.46 -11.60
C SER A 172 -9.43 -19.47 -11.41
N VAL A 173 -8.31 -19.95 -10.86
CA VAL A 173 -7.06 -19.19 -10.77
C VAL A 173 -6.55 -18.78 -12.15
N ALA A 174 -6.69 -19.66 -13.16
CA ALA A 174 -6.30 -19.37 -14.55
C ALA A 174 -7.06 -18.16 -15.14
N VAL A 175 -8.35 -18.03 -14.85
CA VAL A 175 -9.15 -16.86 -15.28
C VAL A 175 -8.64 -15.59 -14.59
N GLY A 176 -8.25 -15.67 -13.32
CA GLY A 176 -7.63 -14.55 -12.61
C GLY A 176 -6.33 -14.08 -13.28
N TYR A 177 -5.41 -15.00 -13.61
CA TYR A 177 -4.19 -14.67 -14.33
C TYR A 177 -4.44 -14.15 -15.75
N ALA A 178 -5.41 -14.71 -16.48
CA ALA A 178 -5.78 -14.22 -17.82
C ALA A 178 -6.34 -12.80 -17.78
N ALA A 179 -7.13 -12.48 -16.75
CA ALA A 179 -7.61 -11.12 -16.51
C ALA A 179 -6.45 -10.14 -16.24
N ASP A 180 -5.49 -10.51 -15.40
CA ASP A 180 -4.30 -9.68 -15.13
C ASP A 180 -3.45 -9.48 -16.40
N ILE A 181 -3.21 -10.53 -17.18
CA ILE A 181 -2.54 -10.44 -18.50
C ILE A 181 -3.21 -9.38 -19.37
N SER A 182 -4.55 -9.40 -19.46
CA SER A 182 -5.30 -8.42 -20.27
C SER A 182 -5.06 -6.98 -19.79
N THR A 183 -4.95 -6.78 -18.48
CA THR A 183 -4.66 -5.46 -17.90
C THR A 183 -3.25 -4.97 -18.24
N PHE A 184 -2.24 -5.85 -18.21
CA PHE A 184 -0.87 -5.52 -18.62
C PHE A 184 -0.79 -5.19 -20.11
N VAL A 185 -1.50 -5.93 -20.98
CA VAL A 185 -1.53 -5.63 -22.41
C VAL A 185 -2.11 -4.22 -22.66
N ILE A 186 -3.22 -3.88 -22.01
CA ILE A 186 -3.84 -2.54 -22.13
C ILE A 186 -2.86 -1.48 -21.59
N SER A 187 -2.24 -1.73 -20.44
CA SER A 187 -1.26 -0.83 -19.84
C SER A 187 -0.08 -0.57 -20.79
N LEU A 188 0.51 -1.61 -21.39
CA LEU A 188 1.61 -1.50 -22.33
C LEU A 188 1.25 -0.68 -23.57
N ILE A 189 0.03 -0.82 -24.10
CA ILE A 189 -0.47 -0.02 -25.22
C ILE A 189 -0.55 1.47 -24.81
N LEU A 190 -1.12 1.78 -23.65
CA LEU A 190 -1.22 3.15 -23.16
C LEU A 190 0.16 3.77 -22.91
N LEU A 191 1.09 3.03 -22.33
CA LEU A 191 2.46 3.47 -22.11
C LEU A 191 3.23 3.66 -23.44
N ALA A 192 2.97 2.85 -24.45
CA ALA A 192 3.57 2.99 -25.76
C ALA A 192 3.19 4.33 -26.43
N MET A 193 1.96 4.83 -26.19
CA MET A 193 1.45 6.10 -26.72
C MET A 193 2.10 7.33 -26.07
N MET A 194 2.82 7.18 -24.95
CA MET A 194 3.49 8.29 -24.28
C MET A 194 4.80 8.67 -24.98
N ARG A 195 5.21 9.95 -24.83
CA ARG A 195 6.57 10.40 -25.19
C ARG A 195 7.61 9.84 -24.22
N ASN A 196 8.87 9.84 -24.63
CA ASN A 196 9.99 9.48 -23.77
C ASN A 196 10.16 10.49 -22.64
N ILE A 197 10.61 10.01 -21.48
CA ILE A 197 10.86 10.82 -20.28
C ILE A 197 12.33 10.65 -19.89
N PRO A 198 13.24 11.39 -20.55
CA PRO A 198 14.68 11.25 -20.34
C PRO A 198 15.07 11.61 -18.89
N PRO A 199 16.21 11.10 -18.41
CA PRO A 199 16.73 11.45 -17.10
C PRO A 199 17.01 12.96 -16.97
N ALA A 200 17.02 13.50 -15.75
CA ALA A 200 17.39 14.88 -15.51
C ALA A 200 18.90 15.05 -15.74
N LYS A 201 19.30 16.14 -16.42
CA LYS A 201 20.73 16.42 -16.72
C LYS A 201 21.59 16.64 -15.47
N GLU A 202 20.96 17.03 -14.35
CA GLU A 202 21.61 17.37 -13.07
C GLU A 202 20.91 16.73 -11.88
N ALA A 203 20.40 15.50 -12.01
CA ALA A 203 19.83 14.82 -10.87
C ALA A 203 20.92 14.56 -9.81
N GLU A 204 20.76 15.09 -8.61
CA GLU A 204 21.55 14.64 -7.48
C GLU A 204 21.46 13.11 -7.40
N LYS A 205 22.62 12.46 -7.37
CA LYS A 205 22.67 10.99 -7.29
C LYS A 205 21.95 10.57 -6.02
N PRO A 206 20.90 9.72 -6.12
CA PRO A 206 20.29 9.16 -4.93
C PRO A 206 21.40 8.53 -4.10
N SER A 207 21.66 9.10 -2.94
CA SER A 207 22.71 8.59 -2.08
C SER A 207 22.05 7.81 -0.93
N LEU A 208 22.63 6.67 -0.59
CA LEU A 208 22.28 5.96 0.64
C LEU A 208 22.35 6.91 1.84
N ALA A 209 23.25 7.91 1.79
CA ALA A 209 23.34 8.97 2.78
C ALA A 209 22.03 9.75 2.95
N ALA A 210 21.34 10.10 1.86
CA ALA A 210 20.06 10.81 1.93
C ALA A 210 18.96 9.96 2.59
N LEU A 211 18.97 8.64 2.37
CA LEU A 211 18.08 7.69 3.07
C LEU A 211 18.42 7.62 4.57
N PHE A 212 19.72 7.56 4.92
CA PHE A 212 20.15 7.57 6.31
C PHE A 212 19.81 8.89 7.00
N ASP A 213 19.89 10.03 6.33
CA ASP A 213 19.48 11.33 6.88
C ASP A 213 17.97 11.37 7.15
N GLY A 214 17.16 10.86 6.22
CA GLY A 214 15.71 10.70 6.42
C GLY A 214 15.40 9.80 7.61
N LEU A 215 16.08 8.65 7.71
CA LEU A 215 15.94 7.72 8.84
C LEU A 215 16.36 8.36 10.16
N LYS A 216 17.49 9.06 10.19
CA LYS A 216 17.98 9.78 11.36
C LYS A 216 16.98 10.85 11.80
N TYR A 217 16.39 11.59 10.86
CA TYR A 217 15.34 12.56 11.17
C TYR A 217 14.08 11.89 11.73
N ALA A 218 13.61 10.80 11.11
CA ALA A 218 12.44 10.05 11.60
C ALA A 218 12.68 9.47 13.00
N LEU A 219 13.88 8.95 13.27
CA LEU A 219 14.27 8.43 14.60
C LEU A 219 14.40 9.54 15.66
N ALA A 220 14.85 10.72 15.26
CA ALA A 220 14.94 11.88 16.16
C ALA A 220 13.57 12.46 16.52
N ARG A 221 12.59 12.38 15.61
CA ARG A 221 11.21 12.82 15.77
C ARG A 221 10.37 11.73 16.42
N LYS A 222 10.32 11.70 17.76
CA LYS A 222 9.60 10.67 18.54
C LYS A 222 8.11 10.59 18.24
N ASP A 223 7.47 11.67 17.81
CA ASP A 223 6.08 11.74 17.39
C ASP A 223 5.87 10.97 16.06
N LEU A 224 6.73 11.21 15.06
CA LEU A 224 6.70 10.49 13.77
C LEU A 224 7.07 9.02 13.96
N LEU A 225 8.15 8.74 14.69
CA LEU A 225 8.59 7.38 15.01
C LEU A 225 7.46 6.56 15.64
N ALA A 226 6.72 7.16 16.57
CA ALA A 226 5.58 6.48 17.21
C ALA A 226 4.48 6.12 16.20
N THR A 227 4.19 6.97 15.20
CA THR A 227 3.19 6.64 14.16
C THR A 227 3.64 5.48 13.29
N TYR A 228 4.93 5.43 12.90
CA TYR A 228 5.50 4.32 12.13
C TYR A 228 5.49 3.01 12.93
N LEU A 229 5.87 3.04 14.21
CA LEU A 229 5.90 1.86 15.06
C LEU A 229 4.48 1.31 15.34
N ILE A 230 3.48 2.18 15.53
CA ILE A 230 2.08 1.77 15.70
C ILE A 230 1.57 1.11 14.43
N ASP A 231 1.83 1.69 13.26
CA ASP A 231 1.44 1.13 11.98
C ASP A 231 2.09 -0.23 11.73
N LEU A 232 3.42 -0.29 11.92
CA LEU A 232 4.16 -1.54 11.78
C LEU A 232 3.66 -2.62 12.73
N ALA A 233 3.36 -2.29 14.00
CA ALA A 233 2.79 -3.23 14.96
C ALA A 233 1.40 -3.69 14.54
N ALA A 234 0.53 -2.80 14.06
CA ALA A 234 -0.80 -3.14 13.58
C ALA A 234 -0.72 -4.08 12.38
N MET A 235 0.10 -3.76 11.39
CA MET A 235 0.26 -4.60 10.18
C MET A 235 0.96 -5.92 10.50
N PHE A 236 1.99 -5.92 11.35
CA PHE A 236 2.71 -7.14 11.70
C PHE A 236 1.85 -8.11 12.51
N PHE A 237 1.12 -7.63 13.53
CA PHE A 237 0.38 -8.52 14.42
C PHE A 237 -1.04 -8.84 13.95
N ALA A 238 -1.69 -7.98 13.19
CA ALA A 238 -3.10 -8.14 12.85
C ALA A 238 -3.41 -8.12 11.34
N MET A 239 -2.49 -8.66 10.49
CA MET A 239 -2.69 -8.78 9.05
C MET A 239 -2.98 -10.23 8.65
N PRO A 240 -4.25 -10.65 8.51
CA PRO A 240 -4.60 -12.04 8.22
C PRO A 240 -4.75 -12.35 6.73
N THR A 241 -4.40 -11.44 5.82
CA THR A 241 -4.76 -11.51 4.39
C THR A 241 -4.33 -12.81 3.70
N ALA A 242 -3.14 -13.35 4.03
CA ALA A 242 -2.66 -14.63 3.51
C ALA A 242 -3.50 -15.83 3.97
N LEU A 243 -4.25 -15.68 5.06
CA LEU A 243 -5.10 -16.74 5.62
C LEU A 243 -6.53 -16.74 5.04
N ILE A 244 -6.92 -15.69 4.30
CA ILE A 244 -8.30 -15.56 3.80
C ILE A 244 -8.75 -16.78 2.97
N PRO A 245 -7.93 -17.40 2.09
CA PRO A 245 -8.35 -18.61 1.39
C PRO A 245 -8.66 -19.81 2.31
N PHE A 246 -7.87 -19.98 3.37
CA PHE A 246 -8.12 -21.02 4.39
C PHE A 246 -9.31 -20.65 5.27
N TRP A 247 -9.50 -19.37 5.53
CA TRP A 247 -10.60 -18.88 6.35
C TRP A 247 -11.95 -19.09 5.68
N ALA A 248 -12.03 -18.86 4.35
CA ALA A 248 -13.22 -19.16 3.54
C ALA A 248 -13.62 -20.64 3.65
N ASP A 249 -12.65 -21.56 3.60
CA ASP A 249 -12.88 -23.00 3.77
C ASP A 249 -13.32 -23.34 5.20
N GLN A 250 -12.65 -22.79 6.21
CA GLN A 250 -13.00 -23.04 7.63
C GLN A 250 -14.42 -22.58 7.96
N LEU A 251 -14.90 -21.50 7.29
CA LEU A 251 -16.27 -21.01 7.41
C LEU A 251 -17.28 -21.86 6.63
N GLY A 252 -16.83 -22.87 5.85
CA GLY A 252 -17.68 -23.65 4.96
C GLY A 252 -18.27 -22.83 3.79
N THR A 253 -17.64 -21.72 3.45
CA THR A 253 -18.14 -20.77 2.44
C THR A 253 -17.05 -20.37 1.45
N PRO A 254 -16.45 -21.31 0.66
CA PRO A 254 -15.39 -20.99 -0.30
C PRO A 254 -15.80 -19.91 -1.31
N TRP A 255 -17.10 -19.85 -1.66
CA TRP A 255 -17.69 -18.84 -2.53
C TRP A 255 -17.56 -17.39 -1.96
N ALA A 256 -17.42 -17.26 -0.65
CA ALA A 256 -17.33 -15.95 0.01
C ALA A 256 -15.92 -15.35 -0.01
N LEU A 257 -14.94 -15.97 -0.70
CA LEU A 257 -13.57 -15.47 -0.80
C LEU A 257 -13.51 -13.99 -1.20
N GLY A 258 -14.25 -13.62 -2.25
CA GLY A 258 -14.33 -12.22 -2.68
C GLY A 258 -14.95 -11.29 -1.64
N LEU A 259 -15.95 -11.76 -0.89
CA LEU A 259 -16.58 -10.97 0.17
C LEU A 259 -15.62 -10.74 1.36
N LEU A 260 -14.80 -11.73 1.70
CA LEU A 260 -13.81 -11.60 2.77
C LEU A 260 -12.73 -10.56 2.43
N TYR A 261 -12.27 -10.52 1.16
CA TYR A 261 -11.37 -9.46 0.69
C TYR A 261 -12.08 -8.10 0.59
N ALA A 262 -13.36 -8.08 0.20
CA ALA A 262 -14.14 -6.85 0.03
C ALA A 262 -14.52 -6.19 1.34
N ALA A 263 -14.70 -6.96 2.41
CA ALA A 263 -15.28 -6.45 3.66
C ALA A 263 -14.49 -5.28 4.25
N GLY A 264 -13.16 -5.40 4.37
CA GLY A 264 -12.30 -4.31 4.85
C GLY A 264 -12.41 -3.06 3.98
N THR A 265 -12.49 -3.26 2.69
CA THR A 265 -12.71 -2.23 1.69
C THR A 265 -13.99 -1.43 1.91
N VAL A 266 -15.11 -2.12 2.16
CA VAL A 266 -16.40 -1.46 2.44
C VAL A 266 -16.28 -0.53 3.63
N GLY A 267 -15.62 -0.98 4.71
CA GLY A 267 -15.36 -0.16 5.88
C GLY A 267 -14.49 1.08 5.57
N SER A 268 -13.42 0.89 4.80
CA SER A 268 -12.53 1.98 4.39
C SER A 268 -13.25 3.03 3.53
N ILE A 269 -14.09 2.60 2.59
CA ILE A 269 -14.91 3.51 1.76
C ILE A 269 -15.90 4.29 2.64
N ALA A 270 -16.58 3.61 3.56
CA ALA A 270 -17.55 4.28 4.45
C ALA A 270 -16.90 5.42 5.25
N VAL A 271 -15.69 5.19 5.80
CA VAL A 271 -14.93 6.24 6.49
C VAL A 271 -14.49 7.34 5.54
N THR A 272 -14.00 7.00 4.36
CA THR A 272 -13.55 7.98 3.38
C THR A 272 -14.67 8.93 2.97
N LEU A 273 -15.86 8.38 2.66
CA LEU A 273 -17.04 9.17 2.29
C LEU A 273 -17.57 10.03 3.43
N SER A 274 -17.42 9.56 4.67
CA SER A 274 -17.86 10.29 5.86
C SER A 274 -16.76 11.15 6.51
N SER A 275 -15.57 11.28 5.92
CA SER A 275 -14.36 11.85 6.52
C SER A 275 -14.43 13.34 6.90
N GLY A 276 -15.53 14.05 6.59
CA GLY A 276 -15.69 15.47 6.92
C GLY A 276 -15.50 15.84 8.41
N TRP A 277 -15.75 14.90 9.32
CA TRP A 277 -15.55 15.07 10.76
C TRP A 277 -14.08 15.22 11.18
N THR A 278 -13.15 14.69 10.36
CA THR A 278 -11.71 14.75 10.67
C THR A 278 -11.18 16.17 10.79
N LYS A 279 -11.77 17.13 10.08
CA LYS A 279 -11.42 18.57 10.15
C LYS A 279 -11.59 19.17 11.55
N ASN A 280 -12.51 18.64 12.35
CA ASN A 280 -12.80 19.11 13.69
C ASN A 280 -12.00 18.38 14.78
N THR A 281 -11.25 17.36 14.39
CA THR A 281 -10.43 16.58 15.32
C THR A 281 -9.14 17.34 15.62
N ARG A 282 -8.83 17.48 16.92
CA ARG A 282 -7.65 18.21 17.39
C ARG A 282 -6.49 17.27 17.76
N PHE A 283 -6.82 16.14 18.37
CA PHE A 283 -5.84 15.21 18.92
C PHE A 283 -5.57 14.04 17.94
N TYR A 284 -4.74 14.27 16.92
CA TYR A 284 -4.45 13.27 15.88
C TYR A 284 -3.81 12.00 16.45
N GLY A 285 -2.88 12.14 17.41
CA GLY A 285 -2.22 10.99 18.00
C GLY A 285 -3.18 10.06 18.75
N ARG A 286 -4.19 10.60 19.45
CA ARG A 286 -5.24 9.77 20.10
C ARG A 286 -6.09 9.05 19.06
N ALA A 287 -6.45 9.73 17.98
CA ALA A 287 -7.22 9.13 16.89
C ALA A 287 -6.46 7.94 16.26
N ILE A 288 -5.16 8.09 15.99
CA ILE A 288 -4.29 7.04 15.48
C ILE A 288 -4.23 5.84 16.44
N ILE A 289 -4.01 6.09 17.74
CA ILE A 289 -3.92 5.03 18.76
C ILE A 289 -5.23 4.25 18.87
N TRP A 290 -6.37 4.94 19.00
CA TRP A 290 -7.67 4.29 19.14
C TRP A 290 -8.08 3.55 17.86
N ALA A 291 -7.74 4.09 16.69
CA ALA A 291 -7.97 3.44 15.41
C ALA A 291 -7.15 2.14 15.29
N ALA A 292 -5.86 2.16 15.66
CA ALA A 292 -5.02 0.97 15.62
C ALA A 292 -5.46 -0.11 16.66
N ILE A 293 -5.93 0.31 17.84
CA ILE A 293 -6.56 -0.59 18.81
C ILE A 293 -7.86 -1.17 18.24
N GLY A 294 -8.69 -0.33 17.61
CA GLY A 294 -9.93 -0.74 16.95
C GLY A 294 -9.68 -1.76 15.82
N TRP A 295 -8.63 -1.56 15.02
CA TRP A 295 -8.18 -2.54 14.03
C TRP A 295 -7.88 -3.89 14.70
N GLY A 296 -7.02 -3.91 15.72
CA GLY A 296 -6.67 -5.14 16.44
C GLY A 296 -7.89 -5.83 17.08
N ALA A 297 -8.78 -5.05 17.69
CA ALA A 297 -10.01 -5.57 18.31
C ALA A 297 -10.94 -6.19 17.26
N ALA A 298 -11.14 -5.53 16.14
CA ALA A 298 -11.99 -6.01 15.06
C ALA A 298 -11.43 -7.31 14.45
N ILE A 299 -10.11 -7.38 14.22
CA ILE A 299 -9.45 -8.61 13.73
C ILE A 299 -9.57 -9.74 14.77
N ALA A 300 -9.38 -9.46 16.06
CA ALA A 300 -9.54 -10.46 17.11
C ALA A 300 -10.97 -11.03 17.16
N LEU A 301 -11.98 -10.17 17.08
CA LEU A 301 -13.39 -10.57 17.06
C LEU A 301 -13.74 -11.34 15.78
N ALA A 302 -13.20 -10.93 14.63
CA ALA A 302 -13.38 -11.65 13.38
C ALA A 302 -12.82 -13.08 13.49
N GLY A 303 -11.61 -13.25 14.07
CA GLY A 303 -10.99 -14.56 14.28
C GLY A 303 -11.73 -15.44 15.29
N ALA A 304 -12.38 -14.84 16.27
CA ALA A 304 -13.09 -15.56 17.33
C ALA A 304 -14.48 -16.06 16.93
N THR A 305 -15.03 -15.62 15.78
CA THR A 305 -16.37 -16.02 15.31
C THR A 305 -16.30 -16.96 14.11
N HIS A 306 -17.31 -17.84 14.01
CA HIS A 306 -17.49 -18.77 12.89
C HIS A 306 -18.68 -18.38 11.98
N TYR A 307 -19.35 -17.27 12.27
CA TYR A 307 -20.48 -16.78 11.46
C TYR A 307 -19.99 -15.81 10.41
N LEU A 308 -20.14 -16.16 9.12
CA LEU A 308 -19.69 -15.35 7.98
C LEU A 308 -20.12 -13.88 8.10
N ALA A 309 -21.38 -13.61 8.43
CA ALA A 309 -21.90 -12.25 8.56
C ALA A 309 -21.15 -11.42 9.62
N LEU A 310 -20.79 -12.03 10.76
CA LEU A 310 -20.01 -11.38 11.82
C LEU A 310 -18.56 -11.19 11.40
N VAL A 311 -17.95 -12.19 10.72
CA VAL A 311 -16.60 -12.04 10.16
C VAL A 311 -16.56 -10.86 9.20
N LEU A 312 -17.50 -10.77 8.26
CA LEU A 312 -17.58 -9.66 7.31
C LEU A 312 -17.78 -8.31 8.00
N LEU A 313 -18.65 -8.25 9.01
CA LEU A 313 -18.87 -7.04 9.81
C LEU A 313 -17.58 -6.59 10.52
N PHE A 314 -16.89 -7.53 11.20
CA PHE A 314 -15.66 -7.20 11.92
C PHE A 314 -14.51 -6.86 10.97
N LEU A 315 -14.39 -7.51 9.81
CA LEU A 315 -13.43 -7.11 8.79
C LEU A 315 -13.75 -5.72 8.22
N ALA A 316 -15.02 -5.36 8.05
CA ALA A 316 -15.42 -4.02 7.65
C ALA A 316 -15.05 -2.97 8.71
N LEU A 317 -15.29 -3.27 9.99
CA LEU A 317 -14.87 -2.42 11.11
C LEU A 317 -13.34 -2.29 11.21
N ALA A 318 -12.62 -3.36 10.90
CA ALA A 318 -11.16 -3.31 10.80
C ALA A 318 -10.73 -2.34 9.69
N GLY A 319 -11.24 -2.50 8.47
CA GLY A 319 -10.90 -1.58 7.38
C GLY A 319 -11.30 -0.13 7.65
N ALA A 320 -12.43 0.10 8.33
CA ALA A 320 -12.83 1.42 8.80
C ALA A 320 -11.79 2.01 9.77
N SER A 321 -11.34 1.21 10.73
CA SER A 321 -10.33 1.62 11.72
C SER A 321 -8.99 1.92 11.08
N ASP A 322 -8.53 1.11 10.14
CA ASP A 322 -7.29 1.35 9.40
C ASP A 322 -7.36 2.65 8.59
N MET A 323 -8.47 2.89 7.91
CA MET A 323 -8.66 4.14 7.15
C MET A 323 -8.63 5.37 8.07
N VAL A 324 -9.24 5.33 9.24
CA VAL A 324 -9.15 6.41 10.24
C VAL A 324 -7.69 6.64 10.63
N SER A 325 -6.94 5.58 10.94
CA SER A 325 -5.52 5.67 11.27
C SER A 325 -4.72 6.30 10.13
N ALA A 326 -4.92 5.84 8.89
CA ALA A 326 -4.24 6.33 7.71
C ALA A 326 -4.51 7.81 7.43
N LEU A 327 -5.75 8.27 7.57
CA LEU A 327 -6.13 9.68 7.39
C LEU A 327 -5.40 10.59 8.39
N PHE A 328 -5.36 10.23 9.67
CA PHE A 328 -4.70 11.06 10.68
C PHE A 328 -3.19 10.99 10.62
N ARG A 329 -2.60 9.83 10.28
CA ARG A 329 -1.15 9.71 10.01
C ARG A 329 -0.74 10.59 8.83
N SER A 330 -1.42 10.46 7.72
CA SER A 330 -1.14 11.25 6.53
C SER A 330 -1.32 12.75 6.77
N ALA A 331 -2.37 13.15 7.49
CA ALA A 331 -2.59 14.54 7.88
C ALA A 331 -1.47 15.09 8.80
N MET A 332 -1.05 14.29 9.79
CA MET A 332 0.05 14.63 10.69
C MET A 332 1.36 14.81 9.92
N TRP A 333 1.73 13.87 9.05
CA TRP A 333 2.96 13.93 8.27
C TRP A 333 2.96 15.13 7.32
N ASN A 334 1.87 15.35 6.60
CA ASN A 334 1.73 16.48 5.68
C ASN A 334 1.82 17.84 6.37
N GLN A 335 1.42 17.95 7.62
CA GLN A 335 1.39 19.21 8.36
C GLN A 335 2.62 19.44 9.25
N THR A 336 3.49 18.46 9.46
CA THR A 336 4.63 18.57 10.37
C THR A 336 5.99 18.28 9.73
N ILE A 337 6.02 17.67 8.54
CA ILE A 337 7.26 17.36 7.85
C ILE A 337 7.62 18.50 6.88
N PRO A 338 8.82 19.07 6.96
CA PRO A 338 9.33 20.06 6.02
C PRO A 338 9.40 19.51 4.59
N ASP A 339 9.16 20.36 3.58
CA ASP A 339 9.03 19.91 2.19
C ASP A 339 10.33 19.33 1.63
N ASN A 340 11.49 19.83 2.03
CA ASN A 340 12.82 19.32 1.66
C ASN A 340 13.12 17.89 2.19
N LEU A 341 12.40 17.42 3.21
CA LEU A 341 12.56 16.08 3.79
C LEU A 341 11.47 15.08 3.34
N ARG A 342 10.39 15.56 2.69
CA ARG A 342 9.26 14.71 2.26
C ARG A 342 9.70 13.55 1.37
N GLY A 343 10.53 13.81 0.36
CA GLY A 343 11.00 12.76 -0.54
C GLY A 343 11.82 11.67 0.17
N ARG A 344 12.65 12.07 1.14
CA ARG A 344 13.47 11.14 1.94
C ARG A 344 12.61 10.29 2.88
N LEU A 345 11.60 10.88 3.48
CA LEU A 345 10.67 10.19 4.38
C LEU A 345 9.65 9.33 3.64
N ALA A 346 9.27 9.70 2.42
CA ALA A 346 8.38 8.89 1.57
C ALA A 346 8.97 7.50 1.29
N GLY A 347 10.30 7.36 1.22
CA GLY A 347 10.97 6.06 1.12
C GLY A 347 10.76 5.19 2.37
N ILE A 348 10.80 5.80 3.56
CA ILE A 348 10.58 5.11 4.84
C ILE A 348 9.10 4.69 4.95
N GLU A 349 8.18 5.56 4.55
CA GLU A 349 6.75 5.26 4.47
C GLU A 349 6.49 4.06 3.56
N LEU A 350 7.09 4.05 2.36
CA LEU A 350 6.96 2.95 1.41
C LEU A 350 7.44 1.63 2.00
N LEU A 351 8.58 1.62 2.71
CA LEU A 351 9.07 0.43 3.40
C LEU A 351 8.09 -0.03 4.49
N SER A 352 7.51 0.88 5.27
CA SER A 352 6.51 0.56 6.29
C SER A 352 5.28 -0.09 5.67
N TYR A 353 4.72 0.51 4.62
CA TYR A 353 3.53 -0.02 3.92
C TYR A 353 3.77 -1.33 3.18
N SER A 354 5.01 -1.63 2.79
CA SER A 354 5.34 -2.85 2.05
C SER A 354 5.78 -3.98 2.98
N LEU A 355 6.73 -3.70 3.89
CA LEU A 355 7.32 -4.72 4.75
C LEU A 355 6.39 -5.13 5.89
N GLY A 356 5.64 -4.19 6.47
CA GLY A 356 4.71 -4.46 7.56
C GLY A 356 3.68 -5.54 7.19
N PRO A 357 2.89 -5.35 6.13
CA PRO A 357 1.92 -6.35 5.68
C PRO A 357 2.54 -7.68 5.28
N LEU A 358 3.67 -7.71 4.56
CA LEU A 358 4.34 -8.94 4.15
C LEU A 358 4.82 -9.74 5.37
N ALA A 359 5.52 -9.09 6.31
CA ALA A 359 5.96 -9.73 7.55
C ALA A 359 4.78 -10.18 8.41
N GLY A 360 3.69 -9.41 8.44
CA GLY A 360 2.45 -9.75 9.13
C GLY A 360 1.77 -11.00 8.56
N GLN A 361 1.71 -11.12 7.24
CA GLN A 361 1.18 -12.30 6.56
C GLN A 361 2.01 -13.55 6.87
N MET A 362 3.33 -13.43 6.84
CA MET A 362 4.24 -14.53 7.24
C MET A 362 4.03 -14.95 8.68
N ARG A 363 3.97 -13.99 9.61
CA ARG A 363 3.68 -14.25 11.03
C ARG A 363 2.32 -14.95 11.16
N ALA A 364 1.27 -14.45 10.47
CA ALA A 364 -0.06 -15.01 10.53
C ALA A 364 -0.09 -16.46 10.03
N ALA A 365 0.51 -16.74 8.88
CA ALA A 365 0.58 -18.08 8.32
C ALA A 365 1.45 -19.03 9.17
N GLY A 366 2.61 -18.58 9.67
CA GLY A 366 3.46 -19.36 10.56
C GLY A 366 2.77 -19.71 11.89
N MET A 367 2.04 -18.76 12.48
CA MET A 367 1.29 -18.99 13.71
C MET A 367 0.07 -19.90 13.46
N ALA A 368 -0.58 -19.82 12.32
CA ALA A 368 -1.65 -20.74 11.94
C ALA A 368 -1.14 -22.17 11.75
N ALA A 369 0.06 -22.32 11.21
CA ALA A 369 0.72 -23.63 11.08
C ALA A 369 1.12 -24.24 12.42
N ALA A 370 1.58 -23.42 13.37
CA ALA A 370 2.01 -23.89 14.70
C ALA A 370 0.83 -24.21 15.63
N PHE A 371 -0.30 -23.51 15.46
CA PHE A 371 -1.48 -23.66 16.30
C PHE A 371 -2.74 -23.92 15.45
N THR A 372 -3.53 -22.88 15.21
CA THR A 372 -4.71 -22.91 14.33
C THR A 372 -4.91 -21.54 13.68
N LEU A 373 -5.70 -21.48 12.59
CA LEU A 373 -6.09 -20.23 11.96
C LEU A 373 -6.80 -19.31 12.97
N THR A 374 -7.76 -19.82 13.70
CA THR A 374 -8.53 -19.09 14.73
C THR A 374 -7.59 -18.46 15.78
N ILE A 375 -6.64 -19.24 16.32
CA ILE A 375 -5.65 -18.73 17.29
C ILE A 375 -4.77 -17.66 16.65
N SER A 376 -4.28 -17.89 15.43
CA SER A 376 -3.41 -16.94 14.73
C SER A 376 -4.08 -15.58 14.55
N VAL A 377 -5.32 -15.56 14.08
CA VAL A 377 -6.06 -14.31 13.82
C VAL A 377 -6.46 -13.64 15.13
N THR A 378 -7.07 -14.40 16.06
CA THR A 378 -7.56 -13.85 17.35
C THR A 378 -6.42 -13.33 18.20
N ALA A 379 -5.39 -14.15 18.45
CA ALA A 379 -4.24 -13.74 19.24
C ALA A 379 -3.44 -12.61 18.55
N GLY A 380 -3.35 -12.64 17.21
CA GLY A 380 -2.74 -11.56 16.44
C GLY A 380 -3.41 -10.21 16.72
N GLY A 381 -4.74 -10.16 16.68
CA GLY A 381 -5.51 -8.96 17.02
C GLY A 381 -5.33 -8.51 18.47
N ILE A 382 -5.31 -9.46 19.43
CA ILE A 382 -5.06 -9.15 20.86
C ILE A 382 -3.64 -8.60 21.06
N ILE A 383 -2.62 -9.24 20.47
CA ILE A 383 -1.23 -8.80 20.59
C ILE A 383 -1.07 -7.42 19.94
N CYS A 384 -1.75 -7.14 18.83
CA CYS A 384 -1.81 -5.83 18.22
C CYS A 384 -2.32 -4.77 19.22
N MET A 385 -3.46 -5.00 19.86
CA MET A 385 -4.01 -4.08 20.87
C MET A 385 -3.03 -3.82 22.01
N ILE A 386 -2.42 -4.90 22.55
CA ILE A 386 -1.44 -4.77 23.64
C ILE A 386 -0.21 -4.00 23.18
N SER A 387 0.34 -4.33 22.01
CA SER A 387 1.52 -3.66 21.46
C SER A 387 1.27 -2.18 21.21
N VAL A 388 0.12 -1.82 20.64
CA VAL A 388 -0.27 -0.41 20.41
C VAL A 388 -0.45 0.33 21.75
N ALA A 389 -1.09 -0.30 22.76
CA ALA A 389 -1.26 0.31 24.08
C ALA A 389 0.11 0.53 24.78
N LEU A 390 1.04 -0.43 24.67
CA LEU A 390 2.39 -0.29 25.18
C LEU A 390 3.15 0.83 24.46
N LEU A 391 3.11 0.86 23.13
CA LEU A 391 3.75 1.94 22.34
C LEU A 391 3.16 3.31 22.70
N ALA A 392 1.83 3.42 22.87
CA ALA A 392 1.18 4.65 23.31
C ALA A 392 1.62 5.09 24.72
N SER A 393 2.02 4.15 25.57
CA SER A 393 2.54 4.41 26.90
C SER A 393 4.00 4.85 26.86
N PHE A 394 4.83 4.23 26.01
CA PHE A 394 6.24 4.59 25.81
C PHE A 394 6.41 5.92 25.05
N PHE A 395 5.44 6.30 24.22
CA PHE A 395 5.47 7.54 23.44
C PHE A 395 4.34 8.51 23.86
N PRO A 396 4.38 9.07 25.08
CA PRO A 396 3.33 9.99 25.55
C PRO A 396 3.22 11.25 24.69
N ILE A 397 4.27 11.59 23.93
CA ILE A 397 4.27 12.72 22.99
C ILE A 397 3.19 12.54 21.91
N LEU A 398 2.99 11.33 21.38
CA LEU A 398 1.95 11.06 20.41
C LEU A 398 0.56 11.16 21.04
N ARG A 399 0.35 10.61 22.26
CA ARG A 399 -0.93 10.70 22.97
C ARG A 399 -1.35 12.13 23.26
N LYS A 400 -0.37 13.01 23.48
CA LYS A 400 -0.56 14.45 23.77
C LYS A 400 -0.51 15.31 22.50
N PHE A 401 -0.25 14.71 21.33
CA PHE A 401 -0.11 15.46 20.10
C PHE A 401 -1.41 16.22 19.76
N ASP A 402 -1.27 17.53 19.65
CA ASP A 402 -2.33 18.47 19.36
C ASP A 402 -1.91 19.34 18.18
N ILE A 403 -2.54 19.13 17.03
CA ILE A 403 -2.19 19.80 15.78
C ILE A 403 -2.24 21.34 15.88
N LYS A 404 -3.04 21.89 16.79
CA LYS A 404 -3.20 23.34 16.96
C LYS A 404 -2.07 23.99 17.77
N THR A 405 -1.34 23.19 18.57
CA THR A 405 -0.27 23.69 19.45
C THR A 405 1.09 23.03 19.19
N ASP A 406 1.11 22.09 18.26
CA ASP A 406 2.37 21.43 17.88
C ASP A 406 3.32 22.41 17.19
N ARG A 407 4.56 22.44 17.65
CA ARG A 407 5.59 23.36 17.16
C ARG A 407 5.85 23.22 15.66
N PHE A 408 5.98 21.98 15.18
CA PHE A 408 6.31 21.71 13.76
C PHE A 408 5.15 22.05 12.84
N ALA A 409 3.90 21.80 13.30
CA ALA A 409 2.70 22.19 12.56
C ALA A 409 2.58 23.72 12.45
N LEU A 410 2.88 24.44 13.54
CA LEU A 410 2.87 25.90 13.55
C LEU A 410 3.97 26.51 12.69
N GLU A 411 5.19 25.97 12.78
CA GLU A 411 6.34 26.40 11.96
C GLU A 411 6.00 26.22 10.47
N LYS A 412 5.44 25.08 10.07
CA LYS A 412 5.07 24.81 8.69
C LYS A 412 3.89 25.67 8.20
N ALA A 413 2.92 25.93 9.05
CA ALA A 413 1.82 26.82 8.72
C ALA A 413 2.31 28.27 8.47
N ALA A 414 3.25 28.73 9.32
CA ALA A 414 3.88 30.05 9.16
C ALA A 414 4.73 30.16 7.89
N GLU A 415 5.46 29.09 7.53
CA GLU A 415 6.23 29.01 6.28
C GLU A 415 5.30 29.08 5.05
N SER A 416 4.22 28.29 5.07
CA SER A 416 3.22 28.30 3.99
C SER A 416 2.51 29.65 3.85
N GLU A 417 2.31 30.39 4.95
CA GLU A 417 1.72 31.73 4.93
C GLU A 417 2.71 32.76 4.37
N LYS A 418 4.01 32.67 4.72
CA LYS A 418 5.05 33.54 4.13
C LYS A 418 5.16 33.36 2.64
N LEU A 419 5.15 32.13 2.12
CA LEU A 419 5.19 31.83 0.68
C LEU A 419 3.95 32.36 -0.05
N ARG A 420 2.79 32.34 0.59
CA ARG A 420 1.55 32.94 0.04
C ARG A 420 1.61 34.46 -0.06
N LEU A 421 2.25 35.11 0.90
CA LEU A 421 2.34 36.58 0.98
C LEU A 421 3.48 37.13 0.10
N ASN A 422 4.52 36.34 -0.14
CA ASN A 422 5.64 36.74 -0.97
C ASN A 422 6.12 35.57 -1.86
N PRO A 423 5.46 35.37 -3.03
CA PRO A 423 5.80 34.27 -3.94
C PRO A 423 7.22 34.31 -4.52
N GLN A 424 7.93 35.45 -4.44
CA GLN A 424 9.31 35.62 -4.93
C GLN A 424 10.39 35.14 -3.97
N SER A 425 10.03 34.77 -2.74
CA SER A 425 10.99 34.26 -1.76
C SER A 425 11.40 32.79 -1.94
N GLU A 426 10.89 32.10 -2.96
CA GLU A 426 11.34 30.74 -3.31
C GLU A 426 12.80 30.70 -3.81
N GLU A 427 13.32 31.80 -4.40
CA GLU A 427 14.69 31.87 -4.91
C GLU A 427 15.74 32.07 -3.81
N GLU A 428 15.38 32.51 -2.61
CA GLU A 428 16.32 32.72 -1.51
C GLU A 428 16.48 31.47 -0.58
N ILE A 429 15.63 30.45 -0.75
CA ILE A 429 15.60 29.26 0.14
C ILE A 429 16.08 27.98 -0.58
N SER A 430 16.26 28.05 -1.91
CA SER A 430 16.78 26.95 -2.72
C SER A 430 18.32 27.02 -2.85
#